data_e2464198fdd381fa531f151911b8f387
#
_entry.id   e2464198fdd381fa531f151911b8f387
#
_cell.length_a   1.000
_cell.length_b   1.000
_cell.length_c   1.000
_cell.angle_alpha   90.00
_cell.angle_beta   90.00
_cell.angle_gamma   90.00
#
_symmetry.space_group_name_H-M   'P 1'
#
loop_
_entity.id
_entity.type
_entity.pdbx_description
1 polymer ?
#
loop_
_entity_poly.entity_id
_entity_poly.type
_entity_poly.pdbx_seq_one_letter_code
_entity_poly.pdbx_strand_id
1 'polypeptide(L)'
;MRKLILIGIAALAIVHPLRAAPAAGNSPPSAKPAGVAQAVTVTVDTDSTKAVLDAVLNPALTMAEALRIAALPGNQGLIRKARSYGRPGTDELFAKALVAAAQRDDAAEDPGKFRFGPVREHAAQIRTTLAKLEDPASNLLARVKARIAEFTPPSLNGHVTGYLIVGGTSGGFAFGGPEFFLNLDRFPSAALAATIMEHELFHAIQGIARTSSPPADAACLAKIPHSEELSRLFMSLEMEGSASLVGDVPAIPAGTDEESDKVRKQTLRRIDQVGQSITLLELSTHGLRTGAQVSYGDIYALGFYGDEVLYTLGYVMARAIAAEEGKGAIAALTGRPGALFVQRYRKLKGYGKSEDVPVLFPATLQAAEQLAACAEGAR
;
A
#
# COMPACT_ATOMS: atom_id res chain seq x y z
N MET A 1 20.23 -9.18 -23.57
CA MET A 1 19.50 -9.73 -22.41
C MET A 1 18.71 -8.59 -21.78
N ARG A 2 17.42 -8.47 -22.09
CA ARG A 2 16.54 -7.45 -21.50
C ARG A 2 16.25 -7.85 -20.07
N LYS A 3 16.77 -7.08 -19.09
CA LYS A 3 16.43 -7.26 -17.68
C LYS A 3 14.92 -7.02 -17.51
N LEU A 4 14.19 -8.06 -17.11
CA LEU A 4 12.83 -7.91 -16.61
C LEU A 4 12.87 -6.90 -15.44
N ILE A 5 12.22 -5.77 -15.63
CA ILE A 5 11.93 -4.83 -14.53
C ILE A 5 10.75 -5.43 -13.78
N LEU A 6 11.03 -6.13 -12.68
CA LEU A 6 10.00 -6.48 -11.71
C LEU A 6 9.50 -5.16 -11.11
N ILE A 7 8.22 -4.87 -11.35
CA ILE A 7 7.50 -3.78 -10.69
C ILE A 7 7.11 -4.34 -9.31
N GLY A 8 8.05 -4.30 -8.36
CA GLY A 8 7.74 -4.60 -6.97
C GLY A 8 6.98 -3.42 -6.37
N ILE A 9 5.69 -3.60 -6.11
CA ILE A 9 4.89 -2.69 -5.30
C ILE A 9 5.28 -2.96 -3.85
N ALA A 10 6.35 -2.33 -3.36
CA ALA A 10 6.78 -2.50 -1.98
C ALA A 10 6.17 -1.40 -1.12
N ALA A 11 4.95 -1.60 -0.66
CA ALA A 11 4.39 -0.85 0.44
C ALA A 11 4.99 -1.37 1.75
N LEU A 12 6.06 -0.77 2.22
CA LEU A 12 6.64 -1.08 3.52
C LEU A 12 5.87 -0.30 4.59
N ALA A 13 4.79 -0.88 5.11
CA ALA A 13 4.18 -0.40 6.34
C ALA A 13 5.14 -0.70 7.51
N ILE A 14 6.01 0.24 7.85
CA ILE A 14 6.84 0.17 9.05
C ILE A 14 5.92 0.41 10.24
N VAL A 15 5.48 -0.69 10.87
CA VAL A 15 4.80 -0.63 12.16
C VAL A 15 5.87 -0.37 13.22
N HIS A 16 6.03 0.89 13.66
CA HIS A 16 6.80 1.21 14.86
C HIS A 16 5.97 0.82 16.08
N PRO A 17 6.57 0.24 17.13
CA PRO A 17 5.87 0.02 18.37
C PRO A 17 5.47 1.38 18.98
N LEU A 18 4.18 1.64 19.13
CA LEU A 18 3.64 2.78 19.83
C LEU A 18 4.05 2.69 21.31
N ARG A 19 4.96 3.54 21.77
CA ARG A 19 5.11 3.82 23.19
C ARG A 19 3.85 4.52 23.68
N ALA A 20 3.18 3.93 24.66
CA ALA A 20 2.03 4.53 25.33
C ALA A 20 2.42 5.87 25.96
N ALA A 21 1.73 6.95 25.59
CA ALA A 21 1.75 8.21 26.29
C ALA A 21 0.82 8.16 27.52
N PRO A 22 1.15 8.87 28.63
CA PRO A 22 0.33 8.81 29.85
C PRO A 22 -1.03 9.47 29.65
N ALA A 23 -2.07 8.84 30.25
CA ALA A 23 -3.43 9.26 30.21
C ALA A 23 -3.65 10.65 30.84
N ALA A 24 -4.20 11.58 30.08
CA ALA A 24 -4.74 12.84 30.59
C ALA A 24 -6.24 12.68 30.85
N GLY A 25 -6.69 13.30 31.96
CA GLY A 25 -7.95 13.07 32.62
C GLY A 25 -9.21 13.26 31.79
N ASN A 26 -10.21 12.44 32.08
CA ASN A 26 -11.55 12.40 31.50
C ASN A 26 -12.43 13.56 31.99
N SER A 27 -12.93 14.34 31.02
CA SER A 27 -14.21 15.05 31.15
C SER A 27 -15.21 14.41 30.20
N PRO A 28 -16.48 14.20 30.55
CA PRO A 28 -17.45 13.54 29.69
C PRO A 28 -17.79 14.44 28.49
N PRO A 29 -17.87 13.89 27.26
CA PRO A 29 -18.25 14.67 26.10
C PRO A 29 -19.73 14.98 26.09
N SER A 30 -20.10 16.25 25.95
CA SER A 30 -21.46 16.69 25.64
C SER A 30 -21.87 16.14 24.28
N ALA A 31 -23.08 15.55 24.20
CA ALA A 31 -23.65 15.05 22.95
C ALA A 31 -23.74 16.17 21.91
N LYS A 32 -22.94 16.07 20.83
CA LYS A 32 -23.11 16.87 19.63
C LYS A 32 -24.34 16.40 18.83
N PRO A 33 -25.10 17.32 18.22
CA PRO A 33 -26.17 16.93 17.31
C PRO A 33 -25.61 16.13 16.13
N ALA A 34 -26.39 15.18 15.61
CA ALA A 34 -26.04 14.35 14.47
C ALA A 34 -25.77 15.22 13.24
N GLY A 35 -24.53 15.64 13.08
CA GLY A 35 -24.03 16.30 11.88
C GLY A 35 -23.76 15.26 10.80
N VAL A 36 -24.01 15.67 9.55
CA VAL A 36 -23.67 14.93 8.33
C VAL A 36 -22.28 14.32 8.48
N ALA A 37 -22.19 12.99 8.35
CA ALA A 37 -20.91 12.27 8.41
C ALA A 37 -19.95 12.92 7.39
N GLN A 38 -18.86 13.52 7.87
CA GLN A 38 -17.82 14.06 7.01
C GLN A 38 -17.10 12.89 6.38
N ALA A 39 -17.32 12.67 5.09
CA ALA A 39 -16.61 11.64 4.33
C ALA A 39 -15.10 11.93 4.28
N VAL A 40 -14.29 10.90 4.10
CA VAL A 40 -12.86 11.10 3.83
C VAL A 40 -12.69 11.91 2.55
N THR A 41 -11.98 13.02 2.65
CA THR A 41 -11.64 13.87 1.50
C THR A 41 -10.24 13.52 0.98
N VAL A 42 -10.05 13.61 -0.34
CA VAL A 42 -8.79 13.27 -1.01
C VAL A 42 -8.32 14.43 -1.87
N THR A 43 -7.08 14.86 -1.65
CA THR A 43 -6.36 15.77 -2.56
C THR A 43 -5.17 15.05 -3.18
N VAL A 44 -4.81 15.45 -4.40
CA VAL A 44 -3.63 14.95 -5.11
C VAL A 44 -2.73 16.14 -5.41
N ASP A 45 -1.50 16.09 -4.92
CA ASP A 45 -0.45 17.07 -5.14
C ASP A 45 0.50 16.57 -6.24
N THR A 46 0.77 17.43 -7.21
CA THR A 46 1.62 17.13 -8.37
C THR A 46 2.85 18.06 -8.46
N ASP A 47 2.99 19.00 -7.53
CA ASP A 47 4.01 20.05 -7.57
C ASP A 47 5.42 19.47 -7.49
N SER A 48 5.61 18.45 -6.64
CA SER A 48 6.89 17.76 -6.52
C SER A 48 7.33 17.09 -7.83
N THR A 49 6.40 16.42 -8.52
CA THR A 49 6.66 15.81 -9.84
C THR A 49 7.02 16.86 -10.89
N LYS A 50 6.21 17.92 -11.01
CA LYS A 50 6.43 19.00 -11.98
C LYS A 50 7.80 19.65 -11.78
N ALA A 51 8.11 20.02 -10.53
CA ALA A 51 9.38 20.66 -10.20
C ALA A 51 10.60 19.78 -10.54
N VAL A 52 10.55 18.48 -10.24
CA VAL A 52 11.64 17.55 -10.59
C VAL A 52 11.75 17.38 -12.11
N LEU A 53 10.63 17.24 -12.82
CA LEU A 53 10.64 17.10 -14.30
C LEU A 53 11.18 18.34 -15.02
N ASP A 54 10.92 19.53 -14.49
CA ASP A 54 11.50 20.78 -15.01
C ASP A 54 13.00 20.83 -14.71
N ALA A 55 13.38 20.48 -13.50
CA ALA A 55 14.76 20.52 -13.01
C ALA A 55 15.68 19.56 -13.78
N VAL A 56 15.29 18.29 -14.01
CA VAL A 56 16.15 17.31 -14.70
C VAL A 56 16.41 17.67 -16.17
N LEU A 57 15.62 18.57 -16.75
CA LEU A 57 15.80 19.07 -18.12
C LEU A 57 16.54 20.41 -18.17
N ASN A 58 16.87 21.02 -17.03
CA ASN A 58 17.55 22.31 -16.96
C ASN A 58 19.06 22.13 -16.63
N PRO A 59 19.97 22.18 -17.63
CA PRO A 59 21.41 21.99 -17.37
C PRO A 59 22.03 23.10 -16.53
N ALA A 60 21.34 24.25 -16.34
CA ALA A 60 21.78 25.37 -15.51
C ALA A 60 21.22 25.29 -14.08
N LEU A 61 20.60 24.16 -13.67
CA LEU A 61 20.06 23.96 -12.33
C LEU A 61 21.12 24.20 -11.26
N THR A 62 20.85 25.09 -10.33
CA THR A 62 21.74 25.41 -9.21
C THR A 62 21.41 24.54 -7.99
N MET A 63 22.40 24.36 -7.09
CA MET A 63 22.17 23.67 -5.81
C MET A 63 21.09 24.35 -4.96
N ALA A 64 21.02 25.69 -4.96
CA ALA A 64 20.03 26.43 -4.20
C ALA A 64 18.60 26.15 -4.70
N GLU A 65 18.40 26.04 -6.02
CA GLU A 65 17.11 25.62 -6.61
C GLU A 65 16.79 24.17 -6.30
N ALA A 66 17.75 23.26 -6.44
CA ALA A 66 17.57 21.85 -6.14
C ALA A 66 17.22 21.61 -4.68
N LEU A 67 17.78 22.38 -3.72
CA LEU A 67 17.39 22.32 -2.30
C LEU A 67 15.95 22.80 -2.07
N ARG A 68 15.49 23.84 -2.79
CA ARG A 68 14.07 24.24 -2.72
C ARG A 68 13.14 23.15 -3.25
N ILE A 69 13.55 22.46 -4.30
CA ILE A 69 12.78 21.32 -4.84
C ILE A 69 12.79 20.15 -3.85
N ALA A 70 13.92 19.84 -3.21
CA ALA A 70 14.00 18.82 -2.19
C ALA A 70 13.03 19.07 -1.01
N ALA A 71 12.80 20.33 -0.65
CA ALA A 71 11.91 20.74 0.43
C ALA A 71 10.40 20.57 0.12
N LEU A 72 10.01 20.29 -1.12
CA LEU A 72 8.61 20.05 -1.46
C LEU A 72 8.08 18.78 -0.77
N PRO A 73 6.81 18.77 -0.33
CA PRO A 73 6.27 17.69 0.51
C PRO A 73 6.42 16.29 -0.11
N GLY A 74 6.12 16.11 -1.41
CA GLY A 74 6.27 14.83 -2.08
C GLY A 74 7.73 14.35 -2.12
N ASN A 75 8.68 15.26 -2.31
CA ASN A 75 10.12 14.95 -2.31
C ASN A 75 10.64 14.64 -0.91
N GLN A 76 10.11 15.27 0.13
CA GLN A 76 10.37 14.90 1.52
C GLN A 76 9.88 13.46 1.82
N GLY A 77 8.75 13.06 1.23
CA GLY A 77 8.29 11.66 1.27
C GLY A 77 9.30 10.70 0.64
N LEU A 78 9.87 11.05 -0.51
CA LEU A 78 10.89 10.24 -1.18
C LEU A 78 12.18 10.15 -0.35
N ILE A 79 12.64 11.25 0.26
CA ILE A 79 13.80 11.31 1.15
C ILE A 79 13.55 10.43 2.39
N ARG A 80 12.36 10.50 3.00
CA ARG A 80 11.94 9.63 4.11
C ARG A 80 11.93 8.15 3.70
N LYS A 81 11.48 7.85 2.47
CA LYS A 81 11.48 6.48 1.94
C LYS A 81 12.89 5.92 1.75
N ALA A 82 13.84 6.73 1.27
CA ALA A 82 15.25 6.32 1.19
C ALA A 82 15.78 5.91 2.57
N ARG A 83 15.53 6.73 3.60
CA ARG A 83 15.91 6.41 4.99
C ARG A 83 15.27 5.12 5.50
N SER A 84 14.02 4.84 5.16
CA SER A 84 13.34 3.60 5.57
C SER A 84 13.97 2.34 5.01
N TYR A 85 14.75 2.46 3.94
CA TYR A 85 15.56 1.36 3.38
C TYR A 85 17.00 1.33 3.93
N GLY A 86 17.29 2.08 5.00
CA GLY A 86 18.65 2.17 5.55
C GLY A 86 19.62 2.96 4.68
N ARG A 87 19.13 3.72 3.70
CA ARG A 87 19.96 4.56 2.82
C ARG A 87 20.09 5.97 3.40
N PRO A 88 21.18 6.69 3.11
CA PRO A 88 21.26 8.10 3.47
C PRO A 88 20.25 8.91 2.67
N GLY A 89 19.35 9.60 3.37
CA GLY A 89 18.31 10.45 2.77
C GLY A 89 18.35 11.82 3.43
N THR A 90 18.92 12.81 2.71
CA THR A 90 18.92 14.22 3.10
C THR A 90 18.59 15.11 1.94
N ASP A 91 18.19 16.36 2.20
CA ASP A 91 17.89 17.34 1.17
C ASP A 91 19.12 17.62 0.30
N GLU A 92 20.32 17.64 0.87
CA GLU A 92 21.56 17.86 0.13
C GLU A 92 21.89 16.70 -0.81
N LEU A 93 21.67 15.46 -0.38
CA LEU A 93 21.90 14.28 -1.26
C LEU A 93 20.88 14.22 -2.38
N PHE A 94 19.62 14.54 -2.07
CA PHE A 94 18.58 14.69 -3.08
C PHE A 94 18.97 15.78 -4.11
N ALA A 95 19.35 16.97 -3.64
CA ALA A 95 19.71 18.09 -4.47
C ALA A 95 20.94 17.78 -5.34
N LYS A 96 21.98 17.14 -4.78
CA LYS A 96 23.16 16.70 -5.53
C LYS A 96 22.79 15.72 -6.66
N ALA A 97 21.98 14.71 -6.36
CA ALA A 97 21.52 13.74 -7.35
C ALA A 97 20.70 14.41 -8.44
N LEU A 98 19.86 15.41 -8.10
CA LEU A 98 19.04 16.14 -9.06
C LEU A 98 19.90 17.01 -9.97
N VAL A 99 20.89 17.76 -9.45
CA VAL A 99 21.85 18.57 -10.23
C VAL A 99 22.67 17.69 -11.14
N ALA A 100 23.21 16.57 -10.64
CA ALA A 100 23.98 15.64 -11.45
C ALA A 100 23.16 15.12 -12.65
N ALA A 101 21.89 14.72 -12.40
CA ALA A 101 20.99 14.28 -13.47
C ALA A 101 20.72 15.40 -14.51
N ALA A 102 20.50 16.64 -14.07
CA ALA A 102 20.29 17.79 -14.95
C ALA A 102 21.51 18.09 -15.83
N GLN A 103 22.71 17.98 -15.27
CA GLN A 103 23.99 18.19 -15.94
C GLN A 103 24.49 16.98 -16.73
N ARG A 104 23.76 15.85 -16.73
CA ARG A 104 24.12 14.57 -17.37
C ARG A 104 25.42 13.97 -16.83
N ASP A 105 25.68 14.16 -15.54
CA ASP A 105 26.80 13.52 -14.85
C ASP A 105 26.37 12.13 -14.38
N ASP A 106 26.45 11.14 -15.29
CA ASP A 106 26.06 9.75 -15.02
C ASP A 106 27.10 9.02 -14.12
N ALA A 107 28.28 9.64 -13.86
CA ALA A 107 29.30 9.12 -12.94
C ALA A 107 29.08 9.59 -11.49
N ALA A 108 28.22 10.57 -11.25
CA ALA A 108 27.93 11.07 -9.92
C ALA A 108 27.33 9.98 -9.01
N GLU A 109 27.81 9.96 -7.76
CA GLU A 109 27.29 9.06 -6.75
C GLU A 109 25.85 9.44 -6.35
N ASP A 110 24.98 8.45 -6.25
CA ASP A 110 23.60 8.57 -5.73
C ASP A 110 23.37 7.58 -4.56
N PRO A 111 23.93 7.86 -3.37
CA PRO A 111 23.83 6.96 -2.22
C PRO A 111 22.37 6.82 -1.71
N GLY A 112 21.55 7.84 -1.92
CA GLY A 112 20.10 7.81 -1.62
C GLY A 112 19.28 6.97 -2.59
N LYS A 113 19.84 6.63 -3.75
CA LYS A 113 19.16 5.94 -4.86
C LYS A 113 17.92 6.71 -5.36
N PHE A 114 18.05 8.04 -5.49
CA PHE A 114 16.99 8.89 -6.00
C PHE A 114 16.73 8.69 -7.51
N ARG A 115 17.72 8.26 -8.29
CA ARG A 115 17.59 7.79 -9.67
C ARG A 115 17.01 8.81 -10.65
N PHE A 116 17.42 10.06 -10.57
CA PHE A 116 16.92 11.12 -11.46
C PHE A 116 17.43 11.02 -12.91
N GLY A 117 18.50 10.28 -13.17
CA GLY A 117 18.94 9.98 -14.56
C GLY A 117 17.85 9.32 -15.40
N PRO A 118 17.29 8.15 -14.99
CA PRO A 118 16.12 7.55 -15.63
C PRO A 118 14.91 8.49 -15.74
N VAL A 119 14.61 9.30 -14.71
CA VAL A 119 13.52 10.29 -14.76
C VAL A 119 13.73 11.28 -15.91
N ARG A 120 14.96 11.76 -16.10
CA ARG A 120 15.31 12.65 -17.24
C ARG A 120 15.05 11.96 -18.58
N GLU A 121 15.44 10.68 -18.71
CA GLU A 121 15.24 9.90 -19.95
C GLU A 121 13.75 9.71 -20.27
N HIS A 122 12.93 9.50 -19.25
CA HIS A 122 11.49 9.25 -19.40
C HIS A 122 10.63 10.52 -19.23
N ALA A 123 11.22 11.71 -19.08
CA ALA A 123 10.50 12.94 -18.72
C ALA A 123 9.30 13.24 -19.61
N ALA A 124 9.42 13.05 -20.92
CA ALA A 124 8.32 13.28 -21.86
C ALA A 124 7.14 12.31 -21.63
N GLN A 125 7.43 11.04 -21.39
CA GLN A 125 6.41 10.01 -21.10
C GLN A 125 5.73 10.30 -19.76
N ILE A 126 6.49 10.64 -18.71
CA ILE A 126 5.95 10.97 -17.40
C ILE A 126 5.03 12.18 -17.47
N ARG A 127 5.42 13.23 -18.21
CA ARG A 127 4.56 14.41 -18.48
C ARG A 127 3.25 14.02 -19.18
N THR A 128 3.32 13.11 -20.15
CA THR A 128 2.11 12.60 -20.83
C THR A 128 1.19 11.85 -19.88
N THR A 129 1.74 11.00 -19.02
CA THR A 129 0.98 10.27 -17.99
C THR A 129 0.35 11.23 -16.98
N LEU A 130 1.13 12.21 -16.48
CA LEU A 130 0.65 13.24 -15.56
C LEU A 130 -0.48 14.06 -16.16
N ALA A 131 -0.32 14.55 -17.41
CA ALA A 131 -1.34 15.31 -18.10
C ALA A 131 -2.65 14.53 -18.25
N LYS A 132 -2.59 13.23 -18.56
CA LYS A 132 -3.78 12.37 -18.62
C LYS A 132 -4.45 12.18 -17.25
N LEU A 133 -3.67 12.11 -16.16
CA LEU A 133 -4.24 12.01 -14.80
C LEU A 133 -4.91 13.32 -14.38
N GLU A 134 -4.34 14.48 -14.74
CA GLU A 134 -4.89 15.79 -14.42
C GLU A 134 -6.04 16.21 -15.33
N ASP A 135 -6.17 15.62 -16.53
CA ASP A 135 -7.21 15.97 -17.50
C ASP A 135 -8.61 15.60 -16.96
N PRO A 136 -9.49 16.56 -16.72
CA PRO A 136 -10.86 16.29 -16.28
C PRO A 136 -11.65 15.41 -17.26
N ALA A 137 -11.35 15.47 -18.58
CA ALA A 137 -12.02 14.67 -19.58
C ALA A 137 -11.66 13.17 -19.47
N SER A 138 -10.49 12.84 -18.93
CA SER A 138 -10.10 11.45 -18.64
C SER A 138 -10.93 10.82 -17.52
N ASN A 139 -11.46 11.64 -16.63
CA ASN A 139 -12.21 11.27 -15.43
C ASN A 139 -11.44 10.31 -14.48
N LEU A 140 -10.13 10.16 -14.64
CA LEU A 140 -9.35 9.16 -13.87
C LEU A 140 -9.34 9.47 -12.38
N LEU A 141 -9.01 10.70 -11.96
CA LEU A 141 -8.99 11.07 -10.55
C LEU A 141 -10.38 11.01 -9.89
N ALA A 142 -11.45 11.36 -10.62
CA ALA A 142 -12.80 11.23 -10.10
C ALA A 142 -13.19 9.76 -9.89
N ARG A 143 -12.78 8.87 -10.81
CA ARG A 143 -12.97 7.42 -10.65
C ARG A 143 -12.21 6.86 -9.46
N VAL A 144 -10.95 7.25 -9.25
CA VAL A 144 -10.17 6.90 -8.06
C VAL A 144 -10.92 7.27 -6.78
N LYS A 145 -11.40 8.51 -6.68
CA LYS A 145 -12.17 8.96 -5.50
C LYS A 145 -13.47 8.18 -5.30
N ALA A 146 -14.22 7.91 -6.37
CA ALA A 146 -15.45 7.13 -6.32
C ALA A 146 -15.16 5.68 -5.87
N ARG A 147 -14.11 5.07 -6.43
CA ARG A 147 -13.70 3.70 -6.07
C ARG A 147 -13.36 3.59 -4.59
N ILE A 148 -12.57 4.51 -4.06
CA ILE A 148 -12.21 4.56 -2.64
C ILE A 148 -13.44 4.69 -1.75
N ALA A 149 -14.40 5.54 -2.11
CA ALA A 149 -15.62 5.74 -1.31
C ALA A 149 -16.42 4.45 -1.12
N GLU A 150 -16.40 3.53 -2.10
CA GLU A 150 -17.09 2.25 -2.02
C GLU A 150 -16.54 1.29 -0.94
N PHE A 151 -15.26 1.46 -0.58
CA PHE A 151 -14.54 0.61 0.37
C PHE A 151 -14.19 1.33 1.68
N THR A 152 -14.51 2.61 1.80
CA THR A 152 -14.23 3.39 3.01
C THR A 152 -15.35 3.18 4.04
N PRO A 153 -15.00 2.90 5.32
CA PRO A 153 -16.02 2.83 6.37
C PRO A 153 -16.85 4.12 6.43
N PRO A 154 -18.21 4.05 6.45
CA PRO A 154 -19.06 5.25 6.44
C PRO A 154 -18.86 6.20 7.62
N SER A 155 -18.38 5.67 8.75
CA SER A 155 -18.09 6.44 9.97
C SER A 155 -16.70 7.08 9.95
N LEU A 156 -15.86 6.78 8.96
CA LEU A 156 -14.50 7.28 8.88
C LEU A 156 -14.48 8.71 8.34
N ASN A 157 -13.83 9.60 9.09
CA ASN A 157 -13.63 10.99 8.72
C ASN A 157 -12.14 11.28 8.60
N GLY A 158 -11.76 12.14 7.69
CA GLY A 158 -10.39 12.55 7.55
C GLY A 158 -10.08 13.23 6.22
N HIS A 159 -8.83 13.59 6.08
CA HIS A 159 -8.29 14.13 4.83
C HIS A 159 -7.05 13.32 4.46
N VAL A 160 -6.95 12.89 3.22
CA VAL A 160 -5.78 12.18 2.68
C VAL A 160 -5.16 13.03 1.58
N THR A 161 -3.84 13.19 1.65
CA THR A 161 -3.05 13.82 0.59
C THR A 161 -2.24 12.76 -0.16
N GLY A 162 -2.47 12.66 -1.46
CA GLY A 162 -1.63 11.87 -2.37
C GLY A 162 -0.60 12.76 -3.03
N TYR A 163 0.67 12.35 -2.94
CA TYR A 163 1.76 13.02 -3.62
C TYR A 163 2.19 12.22 -4.85
N LEU A 164 2.02 12.79 -6.03
CA LEU A 164 2.68 12.24 -7.22
C LEU A 164 4.15 12.66 -7.18
N ILE A 165 5.03 11.67 -7.30
CA ILE A 165 6.47 11.85 -7.22
C ILE A 165 7.15 11.17 -8.42
N VAL A 166 8.44 11.45 -8.60
CA VAL A 166 9.29 10.76 -9.58
C VAL A 166 10.65 10.45 -8.98
N GLY A 167 11.24 9.35 -9.41
CA GLY A 167 12.54 8.88 -8.91
C GLY A 167 12.43 7.86 -7.77
N GLY A 168 13.59 7.47 -7.21
CA GLY A 168 13.67 6.42 -6.21
C GLY A 168 13.48 5.02 -6.77
N THR A 169 13.18 4.07 -5.88
CA THR A 169 13.11 2.62 -6.23
C THR A 169 11.73 2.01 -6.03
N SER A 170 10.81 2.66 -5.31
CA SER A 170 9.45 2.18 -5.04
C SER A 170 8.48 2.69 -6.11
N GLY A 171 7.45 1.91 -6.43
CA GLY A 171 6.35 2.32 -7.30
C GLY A 171 5.36 3.21 -6.56
N GLY A 172 4.87 2.74 -5.42
CA GLY A 172 4.04 3.49 -4.50
C GLY A 172 4.40 3.16 -3.06
N PHE A 173 3.91 3.94 -2.10
CA PHE A 173 4.05 3.68 -0.67
C PHE A 173 3.20 4.62 0.18
N ALA A 174 2.81 4.13 1.36
CA ALA A 174 2.26 4.90 2.45
C ALA A 174 3.07 4.63 3.73
N PHE A 175 3.01 5.55 4.70
CA PHE A 175 3.70 5.39 5.99
C PHE A 175 2.72 5.13 7.15
N GLY A 176 1.50 4.72 6.85
CA GLY A 176 0.46 4.47 7.85
C GLY A 176 -0.24 5.73 8.38
N GLY A 177 0.08 6.90 7.83
CA GLY A 177 -0.61 8.18 8.09
C GLY A 177 -1.56 8.55 6.94
N PRO A 178 -2.14 9.78 6.97
CA PRO A 178 -3.08 10.24 5.96
C PRO A 178 -2.40 10.71 4.66
N GLU A 179 -1.30 10.10 4.30
CA GLU A 179 -0.51 10.41 3.11
C GLU A 179 -0.17 9.14 2.34
N PHE A 180 -0.20 9.24 1.01
CA PHE A 180 0.38 8.23 0.13
C PHE A 180 1.23 8.89 -0.96
N PHE A 181 2.11 8.09 -1.56
CA PHE A 181 3.05 8.54 -2.57
C PHE A 181 2.99 7.58 -3.76
N LEU A 182 2.85 8.13 -4.97
CA LEU A 182 2.86 7.37 -6.22
C LEU A 182 3.99 7.86 -7.14
N ASN A 183 4.88 6.98 -7.51
CA ASN A 183 6.03 7.28 -8.35
C ASN A 183 5.70 7.08 -9.84
N LEU A 184 5.44 8.16 -10.56
CA LEU A 184 5.04 8.12 -11.97
C LEU A 184 6.13 7.58 -12.92
N ASP A 185 7.42 7.62 -12.52
CA ASP A 185 8.49 6.99 -13.30
C ASP A 185 8.32 5.46 -13.44
N ARG A 186 7.50 4.87 -12.59
CA ARG A 186 7.22 3.43 -12.58
C ARG A 186 5.99 3.02 -13.37
N PHE A 187 5.14 3.97 -13.72
CA PHE A 187 3.84 3.69 -14.35
C PHE A 187 3.69 4.50 -15.65
N PRO A 188 4.15 3.93 -16.78
CA PRO A 188 4.02 4.59 -18.07
C PRO A 188 2.58 4.72 -18.57
N SER A 189 1.67 3.88 -18.05
CA SER A 189 0.24 3.91 -18.33
C SER A 189 -0.51 4.75 -17.29
N ALA A 190 -1.33 5.71 -17.75
CA ALA A 190 -2.18 6.49 -16.85
C ALA A 190 -3.30 5.65 -16.21
N ALA A 191 -3.81 4.63 -16.91
CA ALA A 191 -4.79 3.69 -16.37
C ALA A 191 -4.19 2.84 -15.24
N LEU A 192 -2.99 2.30 -15.45
CA LEU A 192 -2.27 1.55 -14.43
C LEU A 192 -1.89 2.47 -13.26
N ALA A 193 -1.39 3.68 -13.51
CA ALA A 193 -1.07 4.65 -12.46
C ALA A 193 -2.30 4.99 -11.60
N ALA A 194 -3.48 5.18 -12.21
CA ALA A 194 -4.72 5.42 -11.47
C ALA A 194 -5.12 4.20 -10.62
N THR A 195 -5.00 2.98 -11.15
CA THR A 195 -5.30 1.74 -10.42
C THR A 195 -4.36 1.54 -9.24
N ILE A 196 -3.06 1.79 -9.41
CA ILE A 196 -2.10 1.72 -8.29
C ILE A 196 -2.32 2.88 -7.31
N MET A 197 -2.77 4.04 -7.77
CA MET A 197 -3.19 5.13 -6.88
C MET A 197 -4.34 4.71 -5.97
N GLU A 198 -5.32 3.95 -6.47
CA GLU A 198 -6.41 3.37 -5.66
C GLU A 198 -5.85 2.46 -4.55
N HIS A 199 -4.88 1.61 -4.87
CA HIS A 199 -4.20 0.73 -3.91
C HIS A 199 -3.50 1.53 -2.80
N GLU A 200 -2.64 2.48 -3.16
CA GLU A 200 -1.84 3.25 -2.19
C GLU A 200 -2.73 4.20 -1.35
N LEU A 201 -3.74 4.80 -1.98
CA LEU A 201 -4.71 5.63 -1.28
C LEU A 201 -5.49 4.80 -0.24
N PHE A 202 -5.82 3.54 -0.56
CA PHE A 202 -6.51 2.68 0.39
C PHE A 202 -5.64 2.35 1.61
N HIS A 203 -4.32 2.22 1.46
CA HIS A 203 -3.41 2.10 2.61
C HIS A 203 -3.48 3.31 3.56
N ALA A 204 -3.64 4.53 3.03
CA ALA A 204 -3.84 5.70 3.88
C ALA A 204 -5.20 5.63 4.62
N ILE A 205 -6.26 5.15 3.97
CA ILE A 205 -7.56 4.88 4.61
C ILE A 205 -7.43 3.85 5.73
N GLN A 206 -6.74 2.74 5.47
CA GLN A 206 -6.47 1.69 6.48
C GLN A 206 -5.69 2.25 7.67
N GLY A 207 -4.71 3.13 7.43
CA GLY A 207 -3.94 3.81 8.47
C GLY A 207 -4.85 4.65 9.38
N ILE A 208 -5.71 5.49 8.82
CA ILE A 208 -6.67 6.31 9.58
C ILE A 208 -7.65 5.42 10.34
N ALA A 209 -8.21 4.39 9.70
CA ALA A 209 -9.18 3.49 10.32
C ALA A 209 -8.58 2.74 11.51
N ARG A 210 -7.31 2.33 11.41
CA ARG A 210 -6.60 1.62 12.47
C ARG A 210 -6.41 2.46 13.72
N THR A 211 -6.08 3.75 13.57
CA THR A 211 -5.94 4.64 14.74
C THR A 211 -7.26 4.88 15.48
N SER A 212 -8.39 4.62 14.81
CA SER A 212 -9.74 4.78 15.35
C SER A 212 -10.34 3.46 15.86
N SER A 213 -9.65 2.32 15.65
CA SER A 213 -10.15 0.99 16.04
C SER A 213 -9.72 0.63 17.45
N PRO A 214 -10.58 -0.04 18.24
CA PRO A 214 -10.19 -0.54 19.56
C PRO A 214 -9.08 -1.59 19.41
N PRO A 215 -8.05 -1.56 20.30
CA PRO A 215 -7.02 -2.59 20.31
C PRO A 215 -7.60 -3.94 20.70
N ALA A 216 -6.94 -5.03 20.29
CA ALA A 216 -7.24 -6.37 20.78
C ALA A 216 -6.85 -6.49 22.27
N ASP A 217 -7.47 -7.45 22.99
CA ASP A 217 -7.16 -7.73 24.38
C ASP A 217 -5.71 -8.25 24.52
N ALA A 218 -4.85 -7.44 25.11
CA ALA A 218 -3.44 -7.76 25.30
C ALA A 218 -3.24 -8.97 26.24
N ALA A 219 -4.10 -9.14 27.26
CA ALA A 219 -4.01 -10.28 28.19
C ALA A 219 -4.42 -11.59 27.51
N CYS A 220 -5.37 -11.53 26.59
CA CYS A 220 -5.74 -12.64 25.72
C CYS A 220 -4.58 -13.00 24.76
N LEU A 221 -4.03 -12.01 24.05
CA LEU A 221 -2.93 -12.20 23.09
C LEU A 221 -1.68 -12.79 23.76
N ALA A 222 -1.36 -12.39 24.99
CA ALA A 222 -0.21 -12.90 25.74
C ALA A 222 -0.27 -14.43 26.01
N LYS A 223 -1.43 -15.05 25.87
CA LYS A 223 -1.62 -16.51 26.02
C LYS A 223 -1.35 -17.28 24.73
N ILE A 224 -1.20 -16.59 23.60
CA ILE A 224 -0.99 -17.18 22.28
C ILE A 224 0.50 -17.04 21.94
N PRO A 225 1.26 -18.14 21.79
CA PRO A 225 2.66 -18.08 21.39
C PRO A 225 2.81 -17.32 20.05
N HIS A 226 3.80 -16.44 19.97
CA HIS A 226 4.09 -15.64 18.77
C HIS A 226 2.91 -14.83 18.23
N SER A 227 1.98 -14.42 19.12
CA SER A 227 0.76 -13.68 18.73
C SER A 227 1.04 -12.38 18.00
N GLU A 228 2.14 -11.69 18.31
CA GLU A 228 2.53 -10.45 17.64
C GLU A 228 2.87 -10.71 16.17
N GLU A 229 3.71 -11.69 15.89
CA GLU A 229 4.16 -12.03 14.53
C GLU A 229 3.01 -12.61 13.69
N LEU A 230 2.19 -13.47 14.28
CA LEU A 230 0.97 -13.99 13.65
C LEU A 230 -0.03 -12.86 13.34
N SER A 231 -0.22 -11.93 14.28
CA SER A 231 -1.09 -10.76 14.06
C SER A 231 -0.56 -9.88 12.93
N ARG A 232 0.76 -9.68 12.85
CA ARG A 232 1.40 -8.93 11.75
C ARG A 232 1.22 -9.64 10.41
N LEU A 233 1.37 -10.96 10.36
CA LEU A 233 1.17 -11.76 9.14
C LEU A 233 -0.27 -11.61 8.61
N PHE A 234 -1.28 -11.83 9.46
CA PHE A 234 -2.67 -11.70 9.03
C PHE A 234 -3.09 -10.25 8.74
N MET A 235 -2.49 -9.29 9.45
CA MET A 235 -2.69 -7.88 9.17
C MET A 235 -2.15 -7.52 7.78
N SER A 236 -0.95 -7.98 7.43
CA SER A 236 -0.39 -7.74 6.09
C SER A 236 -1.22 -8.41 5.00
N LEU A 237 -1.71 -9.65 5.26
CA LEU A 237 -2.60 -10.34 4.32
C LEU A 237 -3.89 -9.56 4.05
N GLU A 238 -4.53 -9.02 5.09
CA GLU A 238 -5.73 -8.19 4.99
C GLU A 238 -5.43 -6.87 4.30
N MET A 239 -4.37 -6.16 4.73
CA MET A 239 -4.04 -4.84 4.21
C MET A 239 -3.72 -4.88 2.72
N GLU A 240 -2.80 -5.74 2.33
CA GLU A 240 -2.36 -5.83 0.93
C GLU A 240 -3.44 -6.47 0.04
N GLY A 241 -4.15 -7.45 0.58
CA GLY A 241 -5.23 -8.11 -0.16
C GLY A 241 -6.41 -7.19 -0.45
N SER A 242 -6.86 -6.43 0.54
CA SER A 242 -7.97 -5.48 0.35
C SER A 242 -7.54 -4.27 -0.48
N ALA A 243 -6.31 -3.76 -0.33
CA ALA A 243 -5.77 -2.71 -1.19
C ALA A 243 -5.64 -3.17 -2.65
N SER A 244 -5.22 -4.43 -2.89
CA SER A 244 -5.16 -5.02 -4.23
C SER A 244 -6.54 -5.22 -4.86
N LEU A 245 -7.60 -5.45 -4.06
CA LEU A 245 -8.97 -5.47 -4.54
C LEU A 245 -9.47 -4.06 -4.89
N VAL A 246 -9.09 -3.05 -4.13
CA VAL A 246 -9.46 -1.65 -4.41
C VAL A 246 -8.76 -1.18 -5.68
N GLY A 247 -7.45 -1.37 -5.78
CA GLY A 247 -6.67 -1.16 -7.00
C GLY A 247 -6.68 -2.42 -7.88
N ASP A 248 -7.83 -2.76 -8.41
CA ASP A 248 -8.14 -4.02 -9.08
C ASP A 248 -7.50 -4.10 -10.48
N VAL A 249 -6.21 -4.46 -10.54
CA VAL A 249 -5.47 -4.64 -11.80
C VAL A 249 -6.16 -5.62 -12.77
N PRO A 250 -6.70 -6.78 -12.34
CA PRO A 250 -7.50 -7.65 -13.21
C PRO A 250 -8.70 -6.98 -13.88
N ALA A 251 -9.28 -5.96 -13.26
CA ALA A 251 -10.44 -5.23 -13.81
C ALA A 251 -10.07 -4.18 -14.87
N ILE A 252 -8.80 -3.89 -15.09
CA ILE A 252 -8.37 -3.03 -16.21
C ILE A 252 -8.80 -3.69 -17.53
N PRO A 253 -9.56 -3.01 -18.40
CA PRO A 253 -9.99 -3.59 -19.67
C PRO A 253 -8.81 -4.05 -20.53
N ALA A 254 -8.94 -5.22 -21.15
CA ALA A 254 -7.95 -5.69 -22.10
C ALA A 254 -7.85 -4.74 -23.31
N GLY A 255 -6.61 -4.47 -23.76
CA GLY A 255 -6.36 -3.55 -24.87
C GLY A 255 -6.35 -2.07 -24.46
N THR A 256 -6.36 -1.75 -23.16
CA THR A 256 -6.22 -0.36 -22.68
C THR A 256 -4.88 0.23 -23.12
N ASP A 257 -3.78 -0.46 -22.87
CA ASP A 257 -2.42 -0.20 -23.36
C ASP A 257 -1.52 -1.41 -23.07
N GLU A 258 -0.32 -1.44 -23.69
CA GLU A 258 0.59 -2.58 -23.64
C GLU A 258 1.04 -2.90 -22.20
N GLU A 259 1.38 -1.87 -21.40
CA GLU A 259 1.89 -2.06 -20.04
C GLU A 259 0.78 -2.53 -19.09
N SER A 260 -0.41 -1.94 -19.17
CA SER A 260 -1.58 -2.40 -18.42
C SER A 260 -1.93 -3.85 -18.74
N ASP A 261 -1.92 -4.24 -20.00
CA ASP A 261 -2.18 -5.61 -20.44
C ASP A 261 -1.12 -6.59 -19.93
N LYS A 262 0.15 -6.20 -19.92
CA LYS A 262 1.25 -7.01 -19.40
C LYS A 262 1.10 -7.26 -17.90
N VAL A 263 0.86 -6.21 -17.11
CA VAL A 263 0.69 -6.30 -15.66
C VAL A 263 -0.58 -7.11 -15.33
N ARG A 264 -1.71 -6.85 -16.03
CA ARG A 264 -2.95 -7.60 -15.89
C ARG A 264 -2.74 -9.10 -16.13
N LYS A 265 -2.10 -9.48 -17.24
CA LYS A 265 -1.81 -10.90 -17.56
C LYS A 265 -0.92 -11.55 -16.51
N GLN A 266 0.04 -10.83 -15.96
CA GLN A 266 0.91 -11.33 -14.88
C GLN A 266 0.10 -11.56 -13.60
N THR A 267 -0.76 -10.61 -13.21
CA THR A 267 -1.63 -10.75 -12.03
C THR A 267 -2.60 -11.93 -12.18
N LEU A 268 -3.22 -12.10 -13.34
CA LEU A 268 -4.11 -13.25 -13.59
C LEU A 268 -3.37 -14.60 -13.46
N ARG A 269 -2.15 -14.70 -14.00
CA ARG A 269 -1.33 -15.93 -13.83
C ARG A 269 -0.99 -16.22 -12.37
N ARG A 270 -0.76 -15.18 -11.54
CA ARG A 270 -0.56 -15.36 -10.09
C ARG A 270 -1.82 -15.84 -9.40
N ILE A 271 -2.99 -15.36 -9.81
CA ILE A 271 -4.28 -15.83 -9.29
C ILE A 271 -4.49 -17.31 -9.63
N ASP A 272 -4.19 -17.74 -10.86
CA ASP A 272 -4.25 -19.16 -11.25
C ASP A 272 -3.32 -20.05 -10.38
N GLN A 273 -2.30 -19.47 -9.76
CA GLN A 273 -1.33 -20.15 -8.89
C GLN A 273 -1.60 -19.94 -7.39
N VAL A 274 -2.78 -19.49 -7.00
CA VAL A 274 -3.13 -19.17 -5.60
C VAL A 274 -2.89 -20.32 -4.61
N GLY A 275 -2.89 -21.56 -5.07
CA GLY A 275 -2.54 -22.74 -4.25
C GLY A 275 -1.13 -22.66 -3.64
N GLN A 276 -0.16 -22.05 -4.36
CA GLN A 276 1.19 -21.80 -3.82
C GLN A 276 1.15 -20.78 -2.68
N SER A 277 0.31 -19.74 -2.82
CA SER A 277 0.12 -18.72 -1.80
C SER A 277 -0.48 -19.29 -0.52
N ILE A 278 -1.46 -20.20 -0.65
CA ILE A 278 -2.08 -20.90 0.49
C ILE A 278 -1.05 -21.76 1.20
N THR A 279 -0.23 -22.49 0.44
CA THR A 279 0.84 -23.32 1.01
C THR A 279 1.86 -22.45 1.76
N LEU A 280 2.29 -21.32 1.19
CA LEU A 280 3.22 -20.41 1.86
C LEU A 280 2.62 -19.85 3.15
N LEU A 281 1.34 -19.43 3.14
CA LEU A 281 0.67 -18.93 4.34
C LEU A 281 0.61 -20.00 5.45
N GLU A 282 0.29 -21.24 5.10
CA GLU A 282 0.23 -22.35 6.05
C GLU A 282 1.61 -22.66 6.66
N LEU A 283 2.65 -22.79 5.83
CA LEU A 283 4.01 -23.04 6.30
C LEU A 283 4.51 -21.91 7.19
N SER A 284 4.23 -20.65 6.82
CA SER A 284 4.57 -19.46 7.61
C SER A 284 3.86 -19.47 8.97
N THR A 285 2.55 -19.71 8.95
CA THR A 285 1.73 -19.78 10.19
C THR A 285 2.16 -20.92 11.08
N HIS A 286 2.40 -22.10 10.51
CA HIS A 286 2.89 -23.26 11.26
C HIS A 286 4.26 -22.99 11.88
N GLY A 287 5.19 -22.43 11.10
CA GLY A 287 6.54 -22.08 11.56
C GLY A 287 6.50 -21.11 12.75
N LEU A 288 5.72 -20.03 12.65
CA LEU A 288 5.54 -19.08 13.76
C LEU A 288 4.92 -19.73 15.00
N ARG A 289 3.88 -20.57 14.84
CA ARG A 289 3.21 -21.25 15.97
C ARG A 289 4.07 -22.25 16.71
N THR A 290 4.95 -22.93 16.03
CA THR A 290 5.82 -23.98 16.60
C THR A 290 7.15 -23.45 17.11
N GLY A 291 7.42 -22.14 16.98
CA GLY A 291 8.69 -21.55 17.39
C GLY A 291 9.85 -21.97 16.49
N ALA A 292 9.60 -22.34 15.23
CA ALA A 292 10.65 -22.54 14.26
C ALA A 292 11.50 -21.26 14.12
N GLN A 293 12.76 -21.41 13.65
CA GLN A 293 13.65 -20.26 13.43
C GLN A 293 13.23 -19.48 12.16
N VAL A 294 11.97 -19.00 12.15
CA VAL A 294 11.38 -18.20 11.07
C VAL A 294 10.80 -16.94 11.70
N SER A 295 11.25 -15.79 11.26
CA SER A 295 10.72 -14.50 11.71
C SER A 295 9.65 -13.99 10.75
N TYR A 296 8.81 -13.06 11.24
CA TYR A 296 7.90 -12.32 10.35
C TYR A 296 8.67 -11.61 9.22
N GLY A 297 9.88 -11.12 9.48
CA GLY A 297 10.72 -10.48 8.45
C GLY A 297 11.06 -11.41 7.28
N ASP A 298 11.38 -12.68 7.57
CA ASP A 298 11.66 -13.69 6.54
C ASP A 298 10.40 -13.98 5.72
N ILE A 299 9.26 -14.12 6.42
CA ILE A 299 7.96 -14.35 5.76
C ILE A 299 7.59 -13.17 4.88
N TYR A 300 7.82 -11.93 5.37
CA TYR A 300 7.54 -10.72 4.61
C TYR A 300 8.39 -10.66 3.34
N ALA A 301 9.67 -11.00 3.44
CA ALA A 301 10.58 -11.01 2.29
C ALA A 301 10.17 -12.01 1.21
N LEU A 302 9.60 -13.17 1.59
CA LEU A 302 9.16 -14.21 0.65
C LEU A 302 7.73 -13.98 0.14
N GLY A 303 6.83 -13.53 0.99
CA GLY A 303 5.40 -13.50 0.71
C GLY A 303 4.87 -12.16 0.22
N PHE A 304 5.46 -11.05 0.70
CA PHE A 304 5.00 -9.70 0.39
C PHE A 304 5.99 -8.88 -0.44
N TYR A 305 7.23 -9.36 -0.58
CA TYR A 305 8.24 -8.73 -1.42
C TYR A 305 8.59 -9.64 -2.59
N GLY A 306 9.05 -9.08 -3.70
CA GLY A 306 9.43 -9.85 -4.90
C GLY A 306 8.22 -10.33 -5.70
N ASP A 307 7.86 -11.60 -5.58
CA ASP A 307 6.76 -12.20 -6.37
C ASP A 307 5.36 -11.93 -5.80
N GLU A 308 5.25 -11.25 -4.66
CA GLU A 308 3.98 -10.79 -4.07
C GLU A 308 2.96 -11.93 -3.85
N VAL A 309 3.46 -13.10 -3.46
CA VAL A 309 2.68 -14.35 -3.38
C VAL A 309 1.50 -14.21 -2.43
N LEU A 310 1.68 -13.58 -1.26
CA LEU A 310 0.61 -13.39 -0.28
C LEU A 310 -0.32 -12.22 -0.62
N TYR A 311 0.11 -11.24 -1.45
CA TYR A 311 -0.81 -10.26 -2.05
C TYR A 311 -1.91 -10.94 -2.84
N THR A 312 -1.52 -11.92 -3.67
CA THR A 312 -2.44 -12.68 -4.51
C THR A 312 -3.49 -13.41 -3.68
N LEU A 313 -3.08 -14.08 -2.60
CA LEU A 313 -4.03 -14.76 -1.71
C LEU A 313 -4.97 -13.75 -1.02
N GLY A 314 -4.41 -12.67 -0.48
CA GLY A 314 -5.21 -11.61 0.14
C GLY A 314 -6.23 -11.01 -0.84
N TYR A 315 -5.83 -10.76 -2.10
CA TYR A 315 -6.74 -10.30 -3.16
C TYR A 315 -7.87 -11.29 -3.43
N VAL A 316 -7.56 -12.60 -3.60
CA VAL A 316 -8.56 -13.64 -3.84
C VAL A 316 -9.56 -13.70 -2.68
N MET A 317 -9.08 -13.65 -1.45
CA MET A 317 -9.93 -13.63 -0.26
C MET A 317 -10.81 -12.38 -0.19
N ALA A 318 -10.25 -11.19 -0.42
CA ALA A 318 -10.98 -9.92 -0.42
C ALA A 318 -12.04 -9.90 -1.54
N ARG A 319 -11.69 -10.37 -2.74
CA ARG A 319 -12.61 -10.47 -3.88
C ARG A 319 -13.78 -11.41 -3.56
N ALA A 320 -13.53 -12.56 -2.96
CA ALA A 320 -14.58 -13.51 -2.57
C ALA A 320 -15.54 -12.92 -1.51
N ILE A 321 -15.00 -12.23 -0.49
CA ILE A 321 -15.81 -11.54 0.52
C ILE A 321 -16.67 -10.45 -0.14
N ALA A 322 -16.06 -9.62 -0.99
CA ALA A 322 -16.79 -8.54 -1.66
C ALA A 322 -17.85 -9.06 -2.65
N ALA A 323 -17.61 -10.18 -3.30
CA ALA A 323 -18.55 -10.81 -4.23
C ALA A 323 -19.78 -11.39 -3.52
N GLU A 324 -19.59 -12.01 -2.35
CA GLU A 324 -20.71 -12.64 -1.61
C GLU A 324 -21.44 -11.66 -0.69
N GLU A 325 -20.71 -10.76 -0.04
CA GLU A 325 -21.24 -9.89 1.03
C GLU A 325 -21.26 -8.41 0.69
N GLY A 326 -20.74 -8.04 -0.49
CA GLY A 326 -20.64 -6.66 -0.95
C GLY A 326 -19.38 -5.93 -0.45
N LYS A 327 -19.08 -4.81 -1.09
CA LYS A 327 -17.89 -3.96 -0.80
C LYS A 327 -17.90 -3.42 0.63
N GLY A 328 -19.07 -3.15 1.20
CA GLY A 328 -19.24 -2.75 2.59
C GLY A 328 -18.69 -3.75 3.62
N ALA A 329 -18.58 -5.04 3.24
CA ALA A 329 -17.97 -6.06 4.09
C ALA A 329 -16.44 -5.84 4.23
N ILE A 330 -15.77 -5.40 3.17
CA ILE A 330 -14.35 -5.01 3.21
C ILE A 330 -14.20 -3.72 4.02
N ALA A 331 -15.05 -2.71 3.78
CA ALA A 331 -15.05 -1.49 4.57
C ALA A 331 -15.19 -1.76 6.09
N ALA A 332 -16.03 -2.70 6.48
CA ALA A 332 -16.23 -3.09 7.88
C ALA A 332 -15.01 -3.80 8.50
N LEU A 333 -14.12 -4.37 7.71
CA LEU A 333 -12.87 -5.02 8.15
C LEU A 333 -11.70 -4.03 8.20
N THR A 334 -11.80 -2.91 7.48
CA THR A 334 -10.71 -1.93 7.37
C THR A 334 -10.32 -1.39 8.74
N GLY A 335 -9.03 -1.49 9.06
CA GLY A 335 -8.46 -1.09 10.35
C GLY A 335 -8.68 -2.09 11.49
N ARG A 336 -9.42 -3.17 11.27
CA ARG A 336 -9.64 -4.24 12.26
C ARG A 336 -8.47 -5.25 12.28
N PRO A 337 -8.32 -6.06 13.35
CA PRO A 337 -7.33 -7.14 13.37
C PRO A 337 -7.48 -8.09 12.17
N GLY A 338 -6.37 -8.37 11.47
CA GLY A 338 -6.37 -9.15 10.23
C GLY A 338 -6.88 -10.58 10.37
N ALA A 339 -6.84 -11.15 11.59
CA ALA A 339 -7.46 -12.45 11.88
C ALA A 339 -8.97 -12.47 11.61
N LEU A 340 -9.67 -11.34 11.79
CA LEU A 340 -11.10 -11.22 11.47
C LEU A 340 -11.38 -11.31 9.96
N PHE A 341 -10.45 -10.86 9.12
CA PHE A 341 -10.52 -11.01 7.67
C PHE A 341 -10.48 -12.49 7.28
N VAL A 342 -9.53 -13.25 7.85
CA VAL A 342 -9.42 -14.70 7.62
C VAL A 342 -10.68 -15.43 8.11
N GLN A 343 -11.20 -15.09 9.29
CA GLN A 343 -12.42 -15.70 9.84
C GLN A 343 -13.66 -15.36 8.98
N ARG A 344 -13.76 -14.15 8.45
CA ARG A 344 -14.86 -13.77 7.55
C ARG A 344 -14.82 -14.56 6.26
N TYR A 345 -13.64 -14.70 5.65
CA TYR A 345 -13.44 -15.51 4.46
C TYR A 345 -13.86 -16.96 4.68
N ARG A 346 -13.43 -17.59 5.81
CA ARG A 346 -13.82 -18.97 6.15
C ARG A 346 -15.33 -19.16 6.28
N LYS A 347 -16.07 -18.11 6.67
CA LYS A 347 -17.53 -18.16 6.90
C LYS A 347 -18.35 -17.96 5.62
N LEU A 348 -17.73 -17.68 4.48
CA LEU A 348 -18.44 -17.54 3.23
C LEU A 348 -19.19 -18.84 2.84
N LYS A 349 -20.38 -18.69 2.31
CA LYS A 349 -21.17 -19.85 1.79
C LYS A 349 -20.45 -20.57 0.66
N GLY A 350 -19.67 -19.81 -0.14
CA GLY A 350 -18.82 -20.29 -1.24
C GLY A 350 -17.51 -20.97 -0.80
N TYR A 351 -17.13 -20.91 0.48
CA TYR A 351 -15.85 -21.43 0.95
C TYR A 351 -15.63 -22.90 0.58
N GLY A 352 -14.56 -23.19 -0.16
CA GLY A 352 -14.18 -24.52 -0.61
C GLY A 352 -15.09 -25.14 -1.66
N LYS A 353 -16.03 -24.39 -2.27
CA LYS A 353 -16.96 -24.90 -3.29
C LYS A 353 -16.56 -24.57 -4.74
N SER A 354 -15.57 -23.70 -4.92
CA SER A 354 -15.01 -23.34 -6.21
C SER A 354 -13.53 -23.02 -6.09
N GLU A 355 -12.81 -23.05 -7.21
CA GLU A 355 -11.41 -22.63 -7.28
C GLU A 355 -11.22 -21.15 -6.96
N ASP A 356 -12.25 -20.32 -7.16
CA ASP A 356 -12.24 -18.90 -6.81
C ASP A 356 -12.32 -18.64 -5.31
N VAL A 357 -12.73 -19.61 -4.49
CA VAL A 357 -12.86 -19.52 -3.04
C VAL A 357 -12.17 -20.73 -2.39
N PRO A 358 -10.84 -20.84 -2.53
CA PRO A 358 -10.10 -22.01 -2.08
C PRO A 358 -10.08 -22.15 -0.55
N VAL A 359 -9.86 -23.39 -0.09
CA VAL A 359 -9.75 -23.76 1.32
C VAL A 359 -8.38 -23.36 1.88
N LEU A 360 -8.37 -22.73 3.05
CA LEU A 360 -7.16 -22.53 3.85
C LEU A 360 -6.86 -23.75 4.72
N PHE A 361 -5.60 -23.94 5.05
CA PHE A 361 -5.16 -25.10 5.83
C PHE A 361 -5.30 -24.93 7.34
N PRO A 362 -5.21 -26.04 8.13
CA PRO A 362 -5.59 -26.04 9.53
C PRO A 362 -4.79 -25.11 10.45
N ALA A 363 -3.45 -24.96 10.27
CA ALA A 363 -2.66 -24.12 11.16
C ALA A 363 -3.04 -22.64 11.01
N THR A 364 -3.30 -22.20 9.76
CA THR A 364 -3.79 -20.86 9.45
C THR A 364 -5.16 -20.62 10.10
N LEU A 365 -6.10 -21.57 9.94
CA LEU A 365 -7.45 -21.43 10.49
C LEU A 365 -7.46 -21.38 12.01
N GLN A 366 -6.67 -22.22 12.68
CA GLN A 366 -6.56 -22.25 14.15
C GLN A 366 -5.94 -20.96 14.69
N ALA A 367 -4.84 -20.48 14.06
CA ALA A 367 -4.22 -19.24 14.49
C ALA A 367 -5.17 -18.05 14.33
N ALA A 368 -5.88 -17.96 13.20
CA ALA A 368 -6.85 -16.90 12.96
C ALA A 368 -8.02 -16.96 13.94
N GLU A 369 -8.52 -18.14 14.32
CA GLU A 369 -9.58 -18.31 15.31
C GLU A 369 -9.16 -17.83 16.70
N GLN A 370 -7.96 -18.22 17.15
CA GLN A 370 -7.43 -17.81 18.44
C GLN A 370 -7.23 -16.28 18.52
N LEU A 371 -6.63 -15.67 17.50
CA LEU A 371 -6.42 -14.22 17.47
C LEU A 371 -7.72 -13.43 17.33
N ALA A 372 -8.69 -13.92 16.55
CA ALA A 372 -9.99 -13.29 16.38
C ALA A 372 -10.78 -13.26 17.68
N ALA A 373 -10.72 -14.32 18.49
CA ALA A 373 -11.36 -14.37 19.81
C ALA A 373 -10.84 -13.26 20.74
N CYS A 374 -9.54 -12.93 20.69
CA CYS A 374 -8.96 -11.83 21.46
C CYS A 374 -9.37 -10.44 20.92
N ALA A 375 -9.74 -10.34 19.65
CA ALA A 375 -10.24 -9.10 19.06
C ALA A 375 -11.72 -8.82 19.38
N GLU A 376 -12.52 -9.86 19.58
CA GLU A 376 -13.96 -9.76 19.90
C GLU A 376 -14.23 -9.62 21.38
N GLY A 377 -13.35 -10.16 22.24
CA GLY A 377 -13.46 -10.09 23.70
C GLY A 377 -13.12 -8.72 24.31
N ALA A 378 -12.62 -7.78 23.54
CA ALA A 378 -12.30 -6.41 23.97
C ALA A 378 -13.51 -5.44 23.95
N ARG A 379 -14.75 -5.93 23.80
CA ARG A 379 -15.99 -5.15 23.80
C ARG A 379 -16.63 -5.05 25.17
#